data_60e28e7ea94579c1c852e00d837275eb
#
_entry.id   60e28e7ea94579c1c852e00d837275eb
#
_cell.length_a   1.000
_cell.length_b   1.000
_cell.length_c   1.000
_cell.angle_alpha   90.00
_cell.angle_beta   90.00
_cell.angle_gamma   90.00
#
_symmetry.space_group_name_H-M   'P 1'
#
loop_
_entity.id
_entity.type
_entity.pdbx_description
1 polymer ?
#
loop_
_entity_poly.entity_id
_entity_poly.type
_entity_poly.pdbx_seq_one_letter_code
_entity_poly.pdbx_strand_id
1 'polypeptide(L)'
;NIANVNSQTERLTLQGPAGAIEVASDAASVPDGGTPRGVAVIAHPHPLFGGTMDNKVVQTLARAFVQCGWTAVRFNFRGVGATQGVHDEGRGELQDLLAVVEQVAPAGEGAQPLALAGFSFGAFVTSHALATLWPQRHIDRAVLVGTAASRFTVAPVPPEAHLRTLVLYGEQDDTVALSAVMDWARPQTLPVTVVPGGGHFFHGQLPLLKNLVVRHLQSAL
;
A
#
# COMPACT_ATOMS: atom_id res chain seq x y z
N ASN A 1 4.05 -8.26 -20.46
CA ASN A 1 5.30 -7.78 -19.85
C ASN A 1 5.00 -7.25 -18.46
N ILE A 2 5.60 -7.89 -17.46
CA ILE A 2 5.44 -7.48 -16.07
C ILE A 2 6.35 -6.26 -15.85
N ALA A 3 5.75 -5.16 -15.39
CA ALA A 3 6.47 -3.93 -15.18
C ALA A 3 7.44 -4.04 -14.00
N ASN A 4 8.67 -3.62 -14.21
CA ASN A 4 9.69 -3.53 -13.18
C ASN A 4 9.82 -2.09 -12.70
N VAL A 5 9.93 -1.89 -11.39
CA VAL A 5 10.18 -0.58 -10.78
C VAL A 5 11.61 -0.13 -11.07
N ASN A 6 12.53 -1.09 -11.09
CA ASN A 6 13.91 -0.89 -11.50
C ASN A 6 14.45 -2.16 -12.17
N SER A 7 15.71 -2.10 -12.67
CA SER A 7 16.33 -3.21 -13.36
C SER A 7 16.61 -4.43 -12.47
N GLN A 8 16.47 -4.29 -11.15
CA GLN A 8 16.76 -5.32 -10.16
C GLN A 8 15.49 -5.84 -9.48
N THR A 9 14.31 -5.59 -10.06
CA THR A 9 13.06 -6.16 -9.54
C THR A 9 13.16 -7.68 -9.51
N GLU A 10 12.98 -8.25 -8.33
CA GLU A 10 13.02 -9.70 -8.11
C GLU A 10 11.60 -10.27 -8.10
N ARG A 11 11.39 -11.36 -8.83
CA ARG A 11 10.13 -12.09 -8.86
C ARG A 11 10.16 -13.23 -7.88
N LEU A 12 9.16 -13.28 -7.00
CA LEU A 12 9.05 -14.29 -5.95
C LEU A 12 7.68 -14.94 -6.02
N THR A 13 7.60 -16.17 -5.49
CA THR A 13 6.34 -16.85 -5.21
C THR A 13 6.32 -17.17 -3.72
N LEU A 14 5.32 -16.64 -3.02
CA LEU A 14 5.10 -16.94 -1.61
C LEU A 14 3.89 -17.85 -1.45
N GLN A 15 3.70 -18.41 -0.27
CA GLN A 15 2.54 -19.23 0.04
C GLN A 15 1.52 -18.45 0.84
N GLY A 16 0.30 -18.37 0.33
CA GLY A 16 -0.81 -17.74 1.02
C GLY A 16 -1.88 -18.75 1.42
N PRO A 17 -2.96 -18.28 2.05
CA PRO A 17 -4.05 -19.17 2.48
C PRO A 17 -4.78 -19.87 1.33
N ALA A 18 -4.81 -19.24 0.15
CA ALA A 18 -5.47 -19.80 -1.04
C ALA A 18 -4.49 -20.47 -2.01
N GLY A 19 -3.21 -20.55 -1.67
CA GLY A 19 -2.16 -21.12 -2.49
C GLY A 19 -1.06 -20.12 -2.82
N ALA A 20 -0.41 -20.26 -3.97
CA ALA A 20 0.72 -19.42 -4.37
C ALA A 20 0.31 -17.95 -4.53
N ILE A 21 1.17 -17.04 -4.08
CA ILE A 21 1.03 -15.58 -4.26
C ILE A 21 2.20 -15.08 -5.10
N GLU A 22 1.88 -14.39 -6.18
CA GLU A 22 2.84 -13.74 -7.07
C GLU A 22 3.31 -12.41 -6.46
N VAL A 23 4.63 -12.23 -6.36
CA VAL A 23 5.25 -11.10 -5.67
C VAL A 23 6.36 -10.49 -6.52
N ALA A 24 6.50 -9.18 -6.45
CA ALA A 24 7.61 -8.42 -7.02
C ALA A 24 8.29 -7.61 -5.91
N SER A 25 9.57 -7.83 -5.70
CA SER A 25 10.36 -7.14 -4.68
C SER A 25 11.40 -6.25 -5.33
N ASP A 26 11.43 -4.99 -4.90
CA ASP A 26 12.40 -3.99 -5.36
C ASP A 26 13.31 -3.60 -4.21
N ALA A 27 14.62 -3.78 -4.41
CA ALA A 27 15.62 -3.46 -3.40
C ALA A 27 15.65 -1.97 -3.10
N ALA A 28 15.82 -1.62 -1.83
CA ALA A 28 15.97 -0.25 -1.38
C ALA A 28 17.16 0.43 -2.05
N SER A 29 17.01 1.71 -2.39
CA SER A 29 18.12 2.57 -2.78
C SER A 29 18.85 3.02 -1.52
N VAL A 30 20.01 2.43 -1.24
CA VAL A 30 20.82 2.75 -0.08
C VAL A 30 22.27 2.96 -0.51
N PRO A 31 23.06 3.76 0.23
CA PRO A 31 24.50 3.88 -0.03
C PRO A 31 25.19 2.53 0.07
N ASP A 32 26.35 2.40 -0.62
CA ASP A 32 27.18 1.18 -0.54
C ASP A 32 27.46 0.80 0.92
N GLY A 33 27.20 -0.46 1.26
CA GLY A 33 27.33 -0.97 2.63
C GLY A 33 26.21 -0.55 3.57
N GLY A 34 25.21 0.22 3.08
CA GLY A 34 24.04 0.59 3.86
C GLY A 34 23.01 -0.53 3.96
N THR A 35 22.13 -0.42 4.94
CA THR A 35 21.02 -1.35 5.13
C THR A 35 19.68 -0.66 4.82
N PRO A 36 18.66 -1.39 4.31
CA PRO A 36 17.32 -0.83 4.14
C PRO A 36 16.75 -0.33 5.47
N ARG A 37 15.91 0.70 5.38
CA ARG A 37 15.15 1.19 6.54
C ARG A 37 14.16 0.16 7.05
N GLY A 38 13.63 -0.65 6.17
CA GLY A 38 12.64 -1.66 6.46
C GLY A 38 11.99 -2.17 5.18
N VAL A 39 10.83 -2.79 5.33
CA VAL A 39 10.06 -3.37 4.23
C VAL A 39 8.71 -2.67 4.13
N ALA A 40 8.34 -2.24 2.93
CA ALA A 40 7.01 -1.73 2.61
C ALA A 40 6.24 -2.77 1.80
N VAL A 41 5.01 -3.07 2.20
CA VAL A 41 4.11 -3.97 1.47
C VAL A 41 2.99 -3.15 0.86
N ILE A 42 2.79 -3.27 -0.45
CA ILE A 42 1.93 -2.39 -1.25
C ILE A 42 0.83 -3.20 -1.92
N ALA A 43 -0.42 -2.82 -1.69
CA ALA A 43 -1.61 -3.50 -2.17
C ALA A 43 -2.25 -2.75 -3.35
N HIS A 44 -2.67 -3.50 -4.38
CA HIS A 44 -3.17 -2.97 -5.63
C HIS A 44 -4.69 -2.71 -5.65
N PRO A 45 -5.21 -1.98 -6.66
CA PRO A 45 -6.64 -1.67 -6.77
C PRO A 45 -7.49 -2.91 -7.08
N HIS A 46 -8.79 -2.70 -7.26
CA HIS A 46 -9.80 -3.76 -7.29
C HIS A 46 -9.49 -4.86 -8.30
N PRO A 47 -9.36 -6.13 -7.83
CA PRO A 47 -9.01 -7.27 -8.68
C PRO A 47 -9.96 -7.50 -9.86
N LEU A 48 -11.26 -7.27 -9.66
CA LEU A 48 -12.27 -7.53 -10.69
C LEU A 48 -12.39 -6.39 -11.72
N PHE A 49 -11.69 -5.28 -11.51
CA PHE A 49 -11.69 -4.13 -12.42
C PHE A 49 -10.31 -3.88 -13.02
N GLY A 50 -9.55 -4.94 -13.27
CA GLY A 50 -8.25 -4.87 -13.90
C GLY A 50 -7.11 -4.50 -12.95
N GLY A 51 -7.34 -4.48 -11.64
CA GLY A 51 -6.29 -4.19 -10.66
C GLY A 51 -5.24 -5.29 -10.62
N THR A 52 -3.97 -4.88 -10.66
CA THR A 52 -2.81 -5.76 -10.51
C THR A 52 -1.68 -5.01 -9.80
N MET A 53 -0.67 -5.76 -9.35
CA MET A 53 0.54 -5.16 -8.75
C MET A 53 1.34 -4.28 -9.71
N ASP A 54 1.04 -4.33 -11.01
CA ASP A 54 1.71 -3.52 -12.05
C ASP A 54 0.98 -2.21 -12.36
N ASN A 55 -0.09 -1.89 -11.64
CA ASN A 55 -0.78 -0.61 -11.74
C ASN A 55 0.19 0.55 -11.55
N LYS A 56 0.04 1.62 -12.32
CA LYS A 56 0.98 2.74 -12.32
C LYS A 56 1.06 3.49 -10.99
N VAL A 57 -0.05 3.61 -10.26
CA VAL A 57 -0.05 4.21 -8.92
C VAL A 57 0.72 3.31 -7.95
N VAL A 58 0.50 2.00 -8.01
CA VAL A 58 1.21 1.01 -7.19
C VAL A 58 2.71 1.05 -7.44
N GLN A 59 3.12 1.11 -8.71
CA GLN A 59 4.54 1.25 -9.06
C GLN A 59 5.13 2.58 -8.57
N THR A 60 4.35 3.66 -8.64
CA THR A 60 4.77 4.98 -8.14
C THR A 60 5.00 4.95 -6.63
N LEU A 61 4.12 4.29 -5.89
CA LEU A 61 4.31 4.07 -4.45
C LEU A 61 5.59 3.28 -4.19
N ALA A 62 5.80 2.19 -4.92
CA ALA A 62 7.03 1.38 -4.78
C ALA A 62 8.29 2.20 -5.04
N ARG A 63 8.30 3.04 -6.09
CA ARG A 63 9.44 3.92 -6.39
C ARG A 63 9.71 4.93 -5.27
N ALA A 64 8.66 5.49 -4.67
CA ALA A 64 8.81 6.40 -3.54
C ALA A 64 9.47 5.72 -2.35
N PHE A 65 9.01 4.53 -1.99
CA PHE A 65 9.60 3.75 -0.90
C PHE A 65 11.05 3.38 -1.19
N VAL A 66 11.34 2.88 -2.39
CA VAL A 66 12.71 2.53 -2.80
C VAL A 66 13.62 3.75 -2.68
N GLN A 67 13.21 4.90 -3.19
CA GLN A 67 13.98 6.15 -3.13
C GLN A 67 14.28 6.56 -1.68
N CYS A 68 13.37 6.28 -0.76
CA CYS A 68 13.51 6.61 0.66
C CYS A 68 14.19 5.51 1.49
N GLY A 69 14.79 4.52 0.84
CA GLY A 69 15.58 3.50 1.52
C GLY A 69 14.81 2.28 2.00
N TRP A 70 13.59 2.07 1.52
CA TRP A 70 12.77 0.90 1.85
C TRP A 70 12.85 -0.17 0.76
N THR A 71 12.86 -1.43 1.17
CA THR A 71 12.56 -2.54 0.25
C THR A 71 11.06 -2.50 -0.03
N ALA A 72 10.68 -2.41 -1.30
CA ALA A 72 9.28 -2.31 -1.69
C ALA A 72 8.78 -3.65 -2.23
N VAL A 73 7.74 -4.20 -1.61
CA VAL A 73 7.15 -5.49 -1.98
C VAL A 73 5.73 -5.24 -2.50
N ARG A 74 5.52 -5.56 -3.77
CA ARG A 74 4.19 -5.57 -4.41
C ARG A 74 3.74 -7.02 -4.57
N PHE A 75 2.45 -7.26 -4.53
CA PHE A 75 1.92 -8.62 -4.73
C PHE A 75 0.57 -8.55 -5.44
N ASN A 76 0.17 -9.65 -6.07
CA ASN A 76 -1.16 -9.82 -6.63
C ASN A 76 -2.08 -10.47 -5.63
N PHE A 77 -3.25 -9.89 -5.39
CA PHE A 77 -4.31 -10.53 -4.61
C PHE A 77 -4.78 -11.81 -5.29
N ARG A 78 -5.42 -12.69 -4.51
CA ARG A 78 -5.99 -13.96 -5.01
C ARG A 78 -6.83 -13.73 -6.27
N GLY A 79 -6.67 -14.63 -7.23
CA GLY A 79 -7.37 -14.57 -8.51
C GLY A 79 -6.76 -13.62 -9.54
N VAL A 80 -5.66 -12.94 -9.21
CA VAL A 80 -4.97 -12.00 -10.11
C VAL A 80 -3.63 -12.60 -10.54
N GLY A 81 -3.33 -12.53 -11.85
CA GLY A 81 -2.09 -13.06 -12.39
C GLY A 81 -1.87 -14.52 -12.01
N ALA A 82 -0.68 -14.81 -11.48
CA ALA A 82 -0.34 -16.16 -11.02
C ALA A 82 -0.73 -16.44 -9.56
N THR A 83 -1.41 -15.52 -8.89
CA THR A 83 -1.89 -15.76 -7.53
C THR A 83 -3.14 -16.62 -7.54
N GLN A 84 -3.08 -17.73 -6.81
CA GLN A 84 -4.18 -18.69 -6.70
C GLN A 84 -5.32 -18.16 -5.83
N GLY A 85 -6.50 -18.69 -6.04
CA GLY A 85 -7.70 -18.37 -5.30
C GLY A 85 -8.71 -17.57 -6.09
N VAL A 86 -9.77 -17.14 -5.41
CA VAL A 86 -10.91 -16.43 -5.98
C VAL A 86 -11.16 -15.18 -5.15
N HIS A 87 -11.55 -14.09 -5.80
CA HIS A 87 -11.90 -12.81 -5.13
C HIS A 87 -12.88 -13.07 -3.98
N ASP A 88 -12.61 -12.47 -2.81
CA ASP A 88 -13.35 -12.71 -1.57
C ASP A 88 -13.78 -11.42 -0.85
N GLU A 89 -14.07 -10.38 -1.61
CA GLU A 89 -14.64 -9.11 -1.09
C GLU A 89 -13.80 -8.44 0.01
N GLY A 90 -12.50 -8.65 0.01
CA GLY A 90 -11.56 -8.07 0.97
C GLY A 90 -11.22 -8.97 2.15
N ARG A 91 -12.03 -9.97 2.47
CA ARG A 91 -11.75 -10.88 3.60
C ARG A 91 -10.54 -11.76 3.34
N GLY A 92 -10.56 -12.49 2.24
CA GLY A 92 -9.44 -13.33 1.82
C GLY A 92 -8.24 -12.50 1.41
N GLU A 93 -8.48 -11.36 0.76
CA GLU A 93 -7.41 -10.43 0.35
C GLU A 93 -6.65 -9.89 1.56
N LEU A 94 -7.32 -9.64 2.67
CA LEU A 94 -6.65 -9.28 3.94
C LEU A 94 -5.71 -10.41 4.38
N GLN A 95 -6.15 -11.65 4.31
CA GLN A 95 -5.31 -12.80 4.68
C GLN A 95 -4.11 -12.95 3.74
N ASP A 96 -4.27 -12.67 2.44
CA ASP A 96 -3.17 -12.62 1.49
C ASP A 96 -2.12 -11.59 1.89
N LEU A 97 -2.56 -10.36 2.20
CA LEU A 97 -1.67 -9.28 2.63
C LEU A 97 -0.91 -9.65 3.90
N LEU A 98 -1.60 -10.17 4.91
CA LEU A 98 -0.98 -10.58 6.18
C LEU A 98 0.02 -11.71 5.98
N ALA A 99 -0.25 -12.66 5.07
CA ALA A 99 0.68 -13.73 4.72
C ALA A 99 1.95 -13.21 4.06
N VAL A 100 1.82 -12.22 3.16
CA VAL A 100 2.99 -11.57 2.56
C VAL A 100 3.82 -10.86 3.63
N VAL A 101 3.18 -10.06 4.49
CA VAL A 101 3.88 -9.34 5.58
C VAL A 101 4.66 -10.32 6.45
N GLU A 102 4.05 -11.41 6.86
CA GLU A 102 4.70 -12.39 7.75
C GLU A 102 5.94 -13.01 7.12
N GLN A 103 5.95 -13.22 5.79
CA GLN A 103 7.06 -13.86 5.09
C GLN A 103 8.17 -12.89 4.71
N VAL A 104 7.85 -11.62 4.38
CA VAL A 104 8.86 -10.64 3.94
C VAL A 104 9.38 -9.77 5.09
N ALA A 105 8.61 -9.64 6.17
CA ALA A 105 8.96 -8.82 7.32
C ALA A 105 8.40 -9.45 8.61
N PRO A 106 8.87 -10.63 9.00
CA PRO A 106 8.33 -11.33 10.17
C PRO A 106 8.48 -10.50 11.44
N ALA A 107 7.48 -10.62 12.32
CA ALA A 107 7.48 -10.00 13.63
C ALA A 107 8.47 -10.71 14.58
N GLY A 108 8.71 -10.11 15.73
CA GLY A 108 9.54 -10.70 16.78
C GLY A 108 10.81 -9.91 17.03
N GLU A 109 11.72 -10.52 17.78
CA GLU A 109 13.01 -9.89 18.08
C GLU A 109 13.82 -9.66 16.81
N GLY A 110 14.36 -8.45 16.67
CA GLY A 110 15.11 -8.07 15.46
C GLY A 110 14.25 -7.82 14.22
N ALA A 111 12.92 -7.69 14.38
CA ALA A 111 12.03 -7.42 13.27
C ALA A 111 12.41 -6.12 12.55
N GLN A 112 12.40 -6.16 11.21
CA GLN A 112 12.59 -4.96 10.41
C GLN A 112 11.39 -4.03 10.57
N PRO A 113 11.59 -2.70 10.51
CA PRO A 113 10.47 -1.76 10.40
C PRO A 113 9.56 -2.12 9.22
N LEU A 114 8.26 -1.99 9.43
CA LEU A 114 7.23 -2.32 8.45
C LEU A 114 6.50 -1.05 8.05
N ALA A 115 6.29 -0.87 6.75
CA ALA A 115 5.38 0.12 6.21
C ALA A 115 4.31 -0.56 5.36
N LEU A 116 3.11 0.01 5.35
CA LEU A 116 2.00 -0.49 4.54
C LEU A 116 1.51 0.61 3.61
N ALA A 117 1.18 0.25 2.39
CA ALA A 117 0.60 1.19 1.44
C ALA A 117 -0.43 0.49 0.56
N GLY A 118 -1.41 1.23 0.08
CA GLY A 118 -2.40 0.67 -0.81
C GLY A 118 -3.09 1.73 -1.66
N PHE A 119 -3.65 1.28 -2.77
CA PHE A 119 -4.41 2.11 -3.70
C PHE A 119 -5.81 1.54 -3.88
N SER A 120 -6.83 2.40 -3.72
CA SER A 120 -8.25 2.10 -3.96
C SER A 120 -8.74 0.92 -3.10
N PHE A 121 -9.14 -0.19 -3.69
CA PHE A 121 -9.45 -1.42 -2.97
C PHE A 121 -8.28 -1.86 -2.09
N GLY A 122 -7.05 -1.74 -2.60
CA GLY A 122 -5.85 -2.06 -1.82
C GLY A 122 -5.69 -1.18 -0.58
N ALA A 123 -6.10 0.07 -0.64
CA ALA A 123 -6.09 0.96 0.53
C ALA A 123 -7.12 0.53 1.58
N PHE A 124 -8.29 0.08 1.13
CA PHE A 124 -9.30 -0.51 2.03
C PHE A 124 -8.74 -1.75 2.74
N VAL A 125 -8.16 -2.70 2.01
CA VAL A 125 -7.55 -3.90 2.61
C VAL A 125 -6.41 -3.52 3.56
N THR A 126 -5.57 -2.56 3.15
CA THR A 126 -4.46 -2.05 3.97
C THR A 126 -4.95 -1.45 5.29
N SER A 127 -6.09 -0.75 5.29
CA SER A 127 -6.65 -0.20 6.53
C SER A 127 -6.97 -1.29 7.55
N HIS A 128 -7.50 -2.42 7.08
CA HIS A 128 -7.79 -3.58 7.92
C HIS A 128 -6.52 -4.29 8.39
N ALA A 129 -5.50 -4.36 7.55
CA ALA A 129 -4.19 -4.91 7.93
C ALA A 129 -3.55 -4.05 9.03
N LEU A 130 -3.59 -2.73 8.88
CA LEU A 130 -3.08 -1.79 9.88
C LEU A 130 -3.80 -1.98 11.22
N ALA A 131 -5.13 -2.06 11.22
CA ALA A 131 -5.92 -2.26 12.42
C ALA A 131 -5.65 -3.64 13.06
N THR A 132 -5.44 -4.67 12.26
CA THR A 132 -5.18 -6.03 12.73
C THR A 132 -3.80 -6.16 13.37
N LEU A 133 -2.78 -5.54 12.76
CA LEU A 133 -1.40 -5.65 13.22
C LEU A 133 -1.09 -4.74 14.40
N TRP A 134 -1.68 -3.54 14.42
CA TRP A 134 -1.49 -2.58 15.50
C TRP A 134 -2.30 -2.99 16.74
N PRO A 135 -1.77 -2.87 17.96
CA PRO A 135 -0.45 -2.33 18.34
C PRO A 135 0.66 -3.39 18.51
N GLN A 136 0.38 -4.69 18.34
CA GLN A 136 1.36 -5.76 18.52
C GLN A 136 2.55 -5.62 17.56
N ARG A 137 2.27 -5.11 16.33
CA ARG A 137 3.30 -4.79 15.35
C ARG A 137 3.32 -3.29 15.13
N HIS A 138 4.47 -2.66 15.40
CA HIS A 138 4.65 -1.24 15.08
C HIS A 138 4.72 -1.04 13.58
N ILE A 139 3.87 -0.16 13.04
CA ILE A 139 3.86 0.23 11.64
C ILE A 139 4.52 1.60 11.54
N ASP A 140 5.67 1.66 10.90
CA ASP A 140 6.47 2.88 10.83
C ASP A 140 5.83 3.95 9.96
N ARG A 141 5.26 3.56 8.83
CA ARG A 141 4.53 4.45 7.91
C ARG A 141 3.37 3.71 7.26
N ALA A 142 2.30 4.44 7.01
CA ALA A 142 1.18 3.96 6.20
C ALA A 142 0.81 5.01 5.15
N VAL A 143 0.47 4.56 3.94
CA VAL A 143 0.04 5.43 2.84
C VAL A 143 -1.21 4.85 2.20
N LEU A 144 -2.31 5.59 2.26
CA LEU A 144 -3.61 5.19 1.73
C LEU A 144 -4.00 6.17 0.60
N VAL A 145 -4.07 5.66 -0.63
CA VAL A 145 -4.33 6.47 -1.82
C VAL A 145 -5.67 6.08 -2.44
N GLY A 146 -6.52 7.05 -2.72
CA GLY A 146 -7.81 6.84 -3.41
C GLY A 146 -8.68 5.78 -2.73
N THR A 147 -8.73 5.79 -1.41
CA THR A 147 -9.33 4.73 -0.59
C THR A 147 -10.79 4.48 -0.94
N ALA A 148 -11.17 3.21 -1.17
CA ALA A 148 -12.48 2.81 -1.67
C ALA A 148 -13.60 2.89 -0.62
N ALA A 149 -13.76 4.05 0.02
CA ALA A 149 -14.64 4.27 1.17
C ALA A 149 -16.12 4.30 0.82
N SER A 150 -16.51 4.43 -0.46
CA SER A 150 -17.90 4.41 -0.89
C SER A 150 -18.45 3.00 -1.10
N ARG A 151 -17.56 2.02 -1.32
CA ARG A 151 -17.95 0.64 -1.66
C ARG A 151 -17.66 -0.37 -0.55
N PHE A 152 -16.73 -0.04 0.32
CA PHE A 152 -16.25 -0.93 1.37
C PHE A 152 -16.18 -0.20 2.69
N THR A 153 -16.29 -0.94 3.78
CA THR A 153 -16.12 -0.40 5.13
C THR A 153 -14.64 -0.34 5.46
N VAL A 154 -14.06 0.85 5.30
CA VAL A 154 -12.65 1.12 5.62
C VAL A 154 -12.49 1.15 7.14
N ALA A 155 -11.47 0.46 7.66
CA ALA A 155 -11.20 0.47 9.09
C ALA A 155 -10.71 1.86 9.53
N PRO A 156 -11.10 2.34 10.72
CA PRO A 156 -10.48 3.52 11.30
C PRO A 156 -8.99 3.29 11.51
N VAL A 157 -8.20 4.35 11.36
CA VAL A 157 -6.76 4.29 11.65
C VAL A 157 -6.56 4.43 13.15
N PRO A 158 -5.78 3.54 13.80
CA PRO A 158 -5.49 3.69 15.22
C PRO A 158 -4.96 5.10 15.53
N PRO A 159 -5.45 5.79 16.57
CA PRO A 159 -5.05 7.18 16.85
C PRO A 159 -3.54 7.39 16.95
N GLU A 160 -2.83 6.42 17.52
CA GLU A 160 -1.37 6.48 17.68
C GLU A 160 -0.62 6.38 16.34
N ALA A 161 -1.30 5.91 15.28
CA ALA A 161 -0.74 5.80 13.95
C ALA A 161 -1.07 7.01 13.04
N HIS A 162 -1.89 7.96 13.50
CA HIS A 162 -2.34 9.08 12.65
C HIS A 162 -1.16 9.90 12.10
N LEU A 163 -0.18 10.25 12.91
CA LEU A 163 0.99 11.03 12.46
C LEU A 163 1.89 10.24 11.49
N ARG A 164 1.75 8.92 11.46
CA ARG A 164 2.52 8.02 10.60
C ARG A 164 1.77 7.68 9.31
N THR A 165 0.54 8.16 9.16
CA THR A 165 -0.35 7.81 8.06
C THR A 165 -0.57 9.01 7.14
N LEU A 166 -0.35 8.80 5.84
CA LEU A 166 -0.69 9.75 4.80
C LEU A 166 -1.92 9.24 4.06
N VAL A 167 -2.98 10.03 4.02
CA VAL A 167 -4.17 9.78 3.20
C VAL A 167 -4.14 10.74 2.03
N LEU A 168 -4.02 10.20 0.81
CA LEU A 168 -3.94 10.99 -0.43
C LEU A 168 -5.17 10.76 -1.28
N TYR A 169 -5.71 11.83 -1.83
CA TYR A 169 -6.93 11.76 -2.62
C TYR A 169 -6.93 12.78 -3.76
N GLY A 170 -7.48 12.41 -4.90
CA GLY A 170 -7.71 13.33 -6.02
C GLY A 170 -9.03 14.06 -5.84
N GLU A 171 -9.03 15.38 -5.96
CA GLU A 171 -10.25 16.20 -5.83
C GLU A 171 -11.35 15.78 -6.80
N GLN A 172 -10.98 15.39 -8.03
CA GLN A 172 -11.88 15.02 -9.12
C GLN A 172 -11.95 13.49 -9.31
N ASP A 173 -11.77 12.74 -8.23
CA ASP A 173 -11.91 11.27 -8.29
C ASP A 173 -13.35 10.92 -8.70
N ASP A 174 -13.51 10.28 -9.86
CA ASP A 174 -14.81 9.89 -10.43
C ASP A 174 -15.20 8.44 -10.10
N THR A 175 -14.30 7.69 -9.50
CA THR A 175 -14.53 6.30 -9.08
C THR A 175 -15.08 6.25 -7.65
N VAL A 176 -14.46 7.02 -6.75
CA VAL A 176 -14.86 7.13 -5.35
C VAL A 176 -14.86 8.62 -5.00
N ALA A 177 -16.05 9.19 -4.74
CA ALA A 177 -16.17 10.61 -4.45
C ALA A 177 -15.35 11.02 -3.22
N LEU A 178 -14.73 12.20 -3.27
CA LEU A 178 -13.97 12.77 -2.16
C LEU A 178 -14.79 12.79 -0.86
N SER A 179 -16.10 13.07 -0.97
CA SER A 179 -17.00 13.08 0.20
C SER A 179 -16.99 11.76 0.97
N ALA A 180 -16.82 10.62 0.29
CA ALA A 180 -16.81 9.32 0.96
C ALA A 180 -15.58 9.15 1.85
N VAL A 181 -14.39 9.55 1.38
CA VAL A 181 -13.19 9.48 2.21
C VAL A 181 -13.24 10.53 3.32
N MET A 182 -13.81 11.70 3.07
CA MET A 182 -13.97 12.72 4.11
C MET A 182 -14.94 12.27 5.21
N ASP A 183 -16.01 11.58 4.85
CA ASP A 183 -16.96 11.01 5.83
C ASP A 183 -16.31 9.94 6.71
N TRP A 184 -15.39 9.17 6.14
CA TRP A 184 -14.60 8.20 6.89
C TRP A 184 -13.55 8.86 7.79
N ALA A 185 -12.88 9.91 7.30
CA ALA A 185 -11.78 10.58 8.02
C ALA A 185 -12.29 11.50 9.14
N ARG A 186 -13.41 12.17 8.93
CA ARG A 186 -13.92 13.23 9.83
C ARG A 186 -14.16 12.76 11.26
N PRO A 187 -14.84 11.62 11.52
CA PRO A 187 -15.10 11.19 12.90
C PRO A 187 -13.84 10.92 13.71
N GLN A 188 -12.72 10.59 13.05
CA GLN A 188 -11.44 10.33 13.70
C GLN A 188 -10.46 11.50 13.59
N THR A 189 -10.87 12.61 12.99
CA THR A 189 -10.03 13.80 12.77
C THR A 189 -8.70 13.44 12.07
N LEU A 190 -8.78 12.57 11.08
CA LEU A 190 -7.62 12.16 10.28
C LEU A 190 -7.47 13.09 9.08
N PRO A 191 -6.35 13.82 8.96
CA PRO A 191 -6.13 14.70 7.81
C PRO A 191 -6.11 13.95 6.47
N VAL A 192 -6.65 14.59 5.45
CA VAL A 192 -6.62 14.09 4.07
C VAL A 192 -5.90 15.12 3.20
N THR A 193 -4.86 14.67 2.50
CA THR A 193 -4.18 15.52 1.51
C THR A 193 -4.91 15.36 0.18
N VAL A 194 -5.51 16.45 -0.30
CA VAL A 194 -6.27 16.49 -1.54
C VAL A 194 -5.44 17.14 -2.64
N VAL A 195 -5.31 16.45 -3.78
CA VAL A 195 -4.62 16.98 -4.95
C VAL A 195 -5.64 17.66 -5.86
N PRO A 196 -5.56 18.99 -6.04
CA PRO A 196 -6.49 19.73 -6.90
C PRO A 196 -6.49 19.19 -8.33
N GLY A 197 -7.68 18.99 -8.88
CA GLY A 197 -7.85 18.46 -10.23
C GLY A 197 -7.44 17.01 -10.43
N GLY A 198 -6.98 16.33 -9.39
CA GLY A 198 -6.52 14.95 -9.47
C GLY A 198 -7.68 13.97 -9.69
N GLY A 199 -7.52 13.04 -10.65
CA GLY A 199 -8.44 11.93 -10.86
C GLY A 199 -8.05 10.72 -10.00
N HIS A 200 -8.84 9.65 -10.13
CA HIS A 200 -8.61 8.43 -9.34
C HIS A 200 -7.22 7.83 -9.58
N PHE A 201 -6.75 7.81 -10.82
CA PHE A 201 -5.47 7.22 -11.23
C PHE A 201 -4.32 8.24 -11.32
N PHE A 202 -4.55 9.48 -10.91
CA PHE A 202 -3.53 10.55 -10.94
C PHE A 202 -2.86 10.71 -12.31
N HIS A 203 -3.63 10.60 -13.40
CA HIS A 203 -3.11 10.81 -14.76
C HIS A 203 -2.45 12.18 -14.88
N GLY A 204 -1.20 12.20 -15.38
CA GLY A 204 -0.42 13.41 -15.52
C GLY A 204 0.13 13.97 -14.20
N GLN A 205 -0.16 13.32 -13.06
CA GLN A 205 0.22 13.79 -11.73
C GLN A 205 0.98 12.74 -10.91
N LEU A 206 1.46 11.68 -11.55
CA LEU A 206 2.24 10.65 -10.86
C LEU A 206 3.53 11.19 -10.23
N PRO A 207 4.27 12.12 -10.87
CA PRO A 207 5.43 12.74 -10.20
C PRO A 207 5.04 13.50 -8.94
N LEU A 208 3.92 14.23 -8.93
CA LEU A 208 3.43 14.92 -7.74
C LEU A 208 3.05 13.92 -6.64
N LEU A 209 2.33 12.87 -6.99
CA LEU A 209 1.98 11.78 -6.06
C LEU A 209 3.23 11.22 -5.41
N LYS A 210 4.24 10.88 -6.20
CA LYS A 210 5.51 10.38 -5.69
C LYS A 210 6.17 11.36 -4.72
N ASN A 211 6.22 12.64 -5.08
CA ASN A 211 6.84 13.67 -4.23
C ASN A 211 6.13 13.82 -2.88
N LEU A 212 4.80 13.75 -2.87
CA LEU A 212 4.03 13.82 -1.63
C LEU A 212 4.32 12.62 -0.72
N VAL A 213 4.43 11.44 -1.29
CA VAL A 213 4.78 10.22 -0.55
C VAL A 213 6.22 10.31 -0.02
N VAL A 214 7.17 10.72 -0.86
CA VAL A 214 8.57 10.90 -0.45
C VAL A 214 8.67 11.89 0.73
N ARG A 215 7.98 13.03 0.66
CA ARG A 215 7.96 14.00 1.76
C ARG A 215 7.44 13.40 3.06
N HIS A 216 6.37 12.61 2.97
CA HIS A 216 5.83 11.90 4.12
C HIS A 216 6.84 10.91 4.71
N LEU A 217 7.49 10.12 3.86
CA LEU A 217 8.47 9.10 4.30
C LEU A 217 9.72 9.73 4.91
N GLN A 218 10.07 10.95 4.53
CA GLN A 218 11.23 11.68 5.04
C GLN A 218 10.91 12.58 6.23
N SER A 219 9.62 12.75 6.56
CA SER A 219 9.24 13.61 7.68
C SER A 219 9.72 13.06 9.01
N ALA A 220 10.14 13.93 9.90
CA ALA A 220 10.40 13.58 11.29
C ALA A 220 9.07 13.36 12.03
N LEU A 221 9.09 12.44 12.99
CA LEU A 221 7.93 12.11 13.84
C LEU A 221 8.19 12.46 15.29
#